data_b99b82d56c58608b5c655efa772e6ba7
#
_entry.id   b99b82d56c58608b5c655efa772e6ba7
#
_cell.length_a   1.000
_cell.length_b   1.000
_cell.length_c   1.000
_cell.angle_alpha   90.00
_cell.angle_beta   90.00
_cell.angle_gamma   90.00
#
_symmetry.space_group_name_H-M   'P 1'
#
loop_
_entity.id
_entity.type
_entity.pdbx_description
1 polymer ?
#
loop_
_entity_poly.entity_id
_entity_poly.type
_entity_poly.pdbx_seq_one_letter_code
_entity_poly.pdbx_strand_id
1 'polypeptide(L)'
;MAHDHTNGCSDCGNLSRRDFVRTMGGAALAVGSVGAGGLLQAAPSSKSVAETAAAELYGSLSESQKKVIAFGFDHPLRKKISANWAITKPTIGDDFYTSSQRVLIDRVVRGVMSSDGYDRVMQQMEDDNGGFSEYHIALFGQPGQSETGGFEFELTGRHLTLRADGNSVDGVAFGGPIVYGHGISDPKKQLYYDQTQAADMVFKSLDAKQAVAASIGTEPKETAVLLAGKSGTFPGIRVGELSKDQQKLVLATIQTVLAPYRKEDVKEALKVLKAGGGVKTLNMAFYTAADLANDKIWDVWRLEGPTWVSYFRGAPHVHAYLNVGLKNV
;
A
#
# COMPACT_ATOMS: atom_id res chain seq x y z
N MET A 1 45.29 -25.66 25.77
CA MET A 1 44.48 -26.25 24.68
C MET A 1 43.50 -25.18 24.22
N ALA A 2 43.78 -24.58 23.11
CA ALA A 2 42.99 -23.55 22.50
C ALA A 2 41.98 -24.22 21.55
N HIS A 3 40.70 -23.93 21.69
CA HIS A 3 39.69 -24.29 20.71
C HIS A 3 39.32 -23.06 19.89
N ASP A 4 39.76 -23.12 18.68
CA ASP A 4 39.41 -22.21 17.56
C ASP A 4 37.99 -22.57 17.08
N HIS A 5 37.11 -21.59 17.06
CA HIS A 5 35.78 -21.71 16.43
C HIS A 5 35.59 -20.56 15.43
N THR A 6 36.23 -20.69 14.31
CA THR A 6 35.87 -19.98 13.07
C THR A 6 34.83 -20.81 12.33
N ASN A 7 33.53 -20.53 12.55
CA ASN A 7 32.49 -20.96 11.64
C ASN A 7 31.92 -19.71 10.97
N GLY A 8 32.46 -19.36 9.84
CA GLY A 8 31.91 -18.42 8.89
C GLY A 8 30.62 -19.02 8.29
N CYS A 9 29.53 -18.30 8.39
CA CYS A 9 28.28 -18.63 7.70
C CYS A 9 28.50 -18.45 6.18
N SER A 10 28.51 -19.53 5.43
CA SER A 10 28.77 -19.59 3.98
C SER A 10 27.61 -19.14 3.09
N ASP A 11 26.51 -18.58 3.65
CA ASP A 11 25.30 -18.25 2.90
C ASP A 11 24.99 -16.74 2.80
N CYS A 12 25.94 -15.87 3.13
CA CYS A 12 25.81 -14.44 2.80
C CYS A 12 26.34 -14.15 1.38
N GLY A 13 25.83 -14.90 0.39
CA GLY A 13 26.09 -14.64 -1.02
C GLY A 13 25.48 -13.32 -1.44
N ASN A 14 26.31 -12.37 -1.88
CA ASN A 14 25.90 -11.17 -2.58
C ASN A 14 24.97 -11.55 -3.74
N LEU A 15 23.66 -11.32 -3.59
CA LEU A 15 22.70 -11.47 -4.68
C LEU A 15 23.14 -10.56 -5.83
N SER A 16 23.56 -11.15 -6.94
CA SER A 16 23.93 -10.39 -8.12
C SER A 16 22.67 -9.72 -8.72
N ARG A 17 22.86 -8.61 -9.44
CA ARG A 17 21.75 -7.95 -10.19
C ARG A 17 20.98 -8.93 -11.08
N ARG A 18 21.64 -9.98 -11.53
CA ARG A 18 21.07 -11.03 -12.39
C ARG A 18 20.18 -12.00 -11.61
N ASP A 19 20.53 -12.30 -10.36
CA ASP A 19 19.80 -13.23 -9.51
C ASP A 19 18.54 -12.57 -8.94
N PHE A 20 18.59 -11.27 -8.57
CA PHE A 20 17.42 -10.50 -8.17
C PHE A 20 16.39 -10.41 -9.32
N VAL A 21 16.82 -10.09 -10.54
CA VAL A 21 15.92 -10.04 -11.71
C VAL A 21 15.32 -11.42 -12.02
N ARG A 22 16.03 -12.52 -11.75
CA ARG A 22 15.52 -13.89 -11.93
C ARG A 22 14.54 -14.29 -10.84
N THR A 23 14.77 -13.92 -9.58
CA THR A 23 13.89 -14.25 -8.45
C THR A 23 12.61 -13.46 -8.50
N MET A 24 12.67 -12.16 -8.90
CA MET A 24 11.49 -11.31 -9.11
C MET A 24 10.83 -11.50 -10.49
N GLY A 25 11.54 -12.05 -11.47
CA GLY A 25 11.06 -12.27 -12.84
C GLY A 25 10.17 -13.50 -13.04
N GLY A 26 9.95 -14.31 -11.99
CA GLY A 26 9.09 -15.51 -12.06
C GLY A 26 7.58 -15.21 -12.18
N ALA A 27 7.14 -13.97 -11.96
CA ALA A 27 5.81 -13.50 -12.23
C ALA A 27 5.76 -12.68 -13.53
N ALA A 28 6.20 -13.25 -14.64
CA ALA A 28 5.94 -12.69 -15.96
C ALA A 28 4.42 -12.67 -16.16
N LEU A 29 3.80 -11.50 -15.98
CA LEU A 29 2.48 -11.24 -16.53
C LEU A 29 2.61 -11.38 -18.05
N ALA A 30 2.25 -12.55 -18.56
CA ALA A 30 1.98 -12.74 -19.97
C ALA A 30 0.86 -11.76 -20.34
N VAL A 31 1.23 -10.66 -20.97
CA VAL A 31 0.28 -9.79 -21.69
C VAL A 31 -0.10 -10.54 -22.96
N GLY A 32 -0.89 -11.60 -22.77
CA GLY A 32 -1.61 -12.23 -23.86
C GLY A 32 -2.63 -11.22 -24.38
N SER A 33 -2.70 -11.07 -25.68
CA SER A 33 -3.75 -10.37 -26.41
C SER A 33 -5.09 -11.03 -26.11
N VAL A 34 -5.79 -10.56 -25.07
CA VAL A 34 -7.17 -10.96 -24.76
C VAL A 34 -8.09 -10.07 -25.57
N GLY A 35 -8.93 -10.69 -26.41
CA GLY A 35 -9.93 -10.03 -27.21
C GLY A 35 -10.85 -9.11 -26.39
N ALA A 36 -11.45 -8.14 -27.03
CA ALA A 36 -12.19 -6.99 -26.49
C ALA A 36 -13.38 -7.31 -25.53
N GLY A 37 -13.62 -8.56 -25.17
CA GLY A 37 -14.71 -8.97 -24.24
C GLY A 37 -14.29 -9.24 -22.80
N GLY A 38 -12.98 -9.23 -22.45
CA GLY A 38 -12.47 -9.59 -21.11
C GLY A 38 -11.98 -8.43 -20.25
N LEU A 39 -12.13 -7.17 -20.69
CA LEU A 39 -11.55 -6.01 -20.02
C LEU A 39 -12.43 -5.43 -18.88
N LEU A 40 -13.62 -5.96 -18.65
CA LEU A 40 -14.57 -5.42 -17.66
C LEU A 40 -14.43 -5.98 -16.23
N GLN A 41 -13.51 -6.95 -15.99
CA GLN A 41 -13.28 -7.53 -14.66
C GLN A 41 -11.91 -7.21 -14.06
N ALA A 42 -11.34 -6.05 -14.33
CA ALA A 42 -9.99 -5.69 -13.84
C ALA A 42 -9.99 -4.99 -12.47
N ALA A 43 -11.07 -4.37 -12.06
CA ALA A 43 -11.25 -3.71 -10.77
C ALA A 43 -12.08 -4.57 -9.81
N PRO A 44 -12.01 -4.34 -8.49
CA PRO A 44 -12.95 -4.90 -7.53
C PRO A 44 -14.41 -4.56 -7.91
N SER A 45 -15.35 -5.31 -7.39
CA SER A 45 -16.77 -5.08 -7.60
C SER A 45 -17.54 -5.41 -6.32
N SER A 46 -18.78 -4.95 -6.22
CA SER A 46 -19.69 -5.30 -5.10
C SER A 46 -19.88 -6.82 -4.88
N LYS A 47 -19.43 -7.65 -5.84
CA LYS A 47 -19.48 -9.12 -5.78
C LYS A 47 -18.14 -9.77 -5.42
N SER A 48 -17.09 -8.99 -5.25
CA SER A 48 -15.78 -9.50 -4.79
C SER A 48 -15.87 -9.97 -3.34
N VAL A 49 -14.93 -10.80 -2.89
CA VAL A 49 -15.01 -11.49 -1.58
C VAL A 49 -15.09 -10.50 -0.41
N ALA A 50 -14.26 -9.46 -0.42
CA ALA A 50 -14.24 -8.45 0.65
C ALA A 50 -15.57 -7.67 0.69
N GLU A 51 -16.07 -7.27 -0.46
CA GLU A 51 -17.28 -6.45 -0.60
C GLU A 51 -18.53 -7.25 -0.22
N THR A 52 -18.58 -8.52 -0.58
CA THR A 52 -19.65 -9.42 -0.13
C THR A 52 -19.63 -9.58 1.39
N ALA A 53 -18.45 -9.77 2.00
CA ALA A 53 -18.31 -9.85 3.45
C ALA A 53 -18.69 -8.53 4.14
N ALA A 54 -18.35 -7.37 3.56
CA ALA A 54 -18.76 -6.07 4.07
C ALA A 54 -20.28 -5.88 4.01
N ALA A 55 -20.93 -6.37 2.95
CA ALA A 55 -22.40 -6.33 2.83
C ALA A 55 -23.08 -7.25 3.85
N GLU A 56 -22.58 -8.47 4.04
CA GLU A 56 -23.05 -9.41 5.07
C GLU A 56 -22.85 -8.81 6.48
N LEU A 57 -21.71 -8.18 6.75
CA LEU A 57 -21.45 -7.48 8.01
C LEU A 57 -22.49 -6.36 8.23
N TYR A 58 -22.65 -5.47 7.27
CA TYR A 58 -23.63 -4.37 7.37
C TYR A 58 -25.05 -4.86 7.64
N GLY A 59 -25.48 -5.93 6.93
CA GLY A 59 -26.79 -6.55 7.12
C GLY A 59 -26.96 -7.21 8.50
N SER A 60 -25.88 -7.65 9.13
CA SER A 60 -25.89 -8.28 10.46
C SER A 60 -25.86 -7.28 11.63
N LEU A 61 -25.59 -6.00 11.36
CA LEU A 61 -25.53 -4.97 12.42
C LEU A 61 -26.90 -4.62 12.93
N SER A 62 -27.01 -4.51 14.26
CA SER A 62 -28.18 -3.88 14.90
C SER A 62 -28.24 -2.37 14.60
N GLU A 63 -29.38 -1.76 14.76
CA GLU A 63 -29.52 -0.32 14.59
C GLU A 63 -28.66 0.50 15.58
N SER A 64 -28.42 -0.03 16.77
CA SER A 64 -27.50 0.58 17.74
C SER A 64 -26.04 0.53 17.26
N GLN A 65 -25.63 -0.57 16.65
CA GLN A 65 -24.28 -0.70 16.07
C GLN A 65 -24.12 0.22 14.85
N LYS A 66 -25.09 0.26 13.94
CA LYS A 66 -25.07 1.15 12.77
C LYS A 66 -24.91 2.63 13.16
N LYS A 67 -25.57 3.09 14.21
CA LYS A 67 -25.42 4.48 14.71
C LYS A 67 -24.00 4.84 15.14
N VAL A 68 -23.16 3.85 15.46
CA VAL A 68 -21.79 4.06 15.95
C VAL A 68 -20.76 3.94 14.85
N ILE A 69 -20.94 2.98 13.93
CA ILE A 69 -19.89 2.62 12.94
C ILE A 69 -20.31 2.78 11.47
N ALA A 70 -21.57 3.13 11.19
CA ALA A 70 -22.04 3.35 9.83
C ALA A 70 -22.34 4.84 9.58
N PHE A 71 -21.80 5.37 8.50
CA PHE A 71 -21.85 6.78 8.12
C PHE A 71 -22.35 6.94 6.68
N GLY A 72 -22.80 8.15 6.33
CA GLY A 72 -23.03 8.48 4.93
C GLY A 72 -21.74 8.39 4.09
N PHE A 73 -21.87 8.06 2.81
CA PHE A 73 -20.70 7.85 1.94
C PHE A 73 -19.78 9.07 1.85
N ASP A 74 -20.31 10.28 1.89
CA ASP A 74 -19.52 11.53 1.84
C ASP A 74 -19.04 12.02 3.22
N HIS A 75 -19.11 11.19 4.25
CA HIS A 75 -18.70 11.58 5.60
C HIS A 75 -17.20 11.95 5.65
N PRO A 76 -16.81 13.05 6.35
CA PRO A 76 -15.41 13.53 6.36
C PRO A 76 -14.37 12.52 6.85
N LEU A 77 -14.73 11.58 7.73
CA LEU A 77 -13.82 10.54 8.21
C LEU A 77 -13.25 9.70 7.06
N ARG A 78 -14.02 9.42 6.00
CA ARG A 78 -13.57 8.68 4.82
C ARG A 78 -12.39 9.34 4.10
N LYS A 79 -12.20 10.65 4.27
CA LYS A 79 -11.11 11.42 3.64
C LYS A 79 -9.89 11.59 4.54
N LYS A 80 -9.95 11.09 5.77
CA LYS A 80 -8.84 11.24 6.72
C LYS A 80 -7.69 10.31 6.35
N ILE A 81 -6.47 10.86 6.38
CA ILE A 81 -5.22 10.15 6.12
C ILE A 81 -4.37 10.23 7.39
N SER A 82 -4.11 9.08 8.01
CA SER A 82 -3.31 9.01 9.24
C SER A 82 -2.72 7.61 9.42
N ALA A 83 -1.50 7.53 9.95
CA ALA A 83 -0.84 6.26 10.25
C ALA A 83 -1.23 5.71 11.63
N ASN A 84 -1.91 6.49 12.47
CA ASN A 84 -2.28 6.04 13.81
C ASN A 84 -3.57 6.74 14.25
N TRP A 85 -4.69 6.04 14.15
CA TRP A 85 -5.98 6.57 14.56
C TRP A 85 -7.05 5.50 14.71
N ALA A 86 -8.04 5.78 15.55
CA ALA A 86 -9.25 5.03 15.68
C ALA A 86 -10.38 5.74 14.90
N ILE A 87 -10.93 5.12 13.86
CA ILE A 87 -12.01 5.70 13.06
C ILE A 87 -13.33 5.73 13.84
N THR A 88 -13.53 4.76 14.72
CA THR A 88 -14.68 4.65 15.64
C THR A 88 -14.20 4.26 17.03
N LYS A 89 -15.07 4.34 18.04
CA LYS A 89 -14.70 3.97 19.41
C LYS A 89 -14.51 2.46 19.61
N PRO A 90 -15.43 1.56 19.20
CA PRO A 90 -15.29 0.15 19.51
C PRO A 90 -14.11 -0.46 18.78
N THR A 91 -13.34 -1.29 19.48
CA THR A 91 -12.37 -2.19 18.89
C THR A 91 -13.05 -3.46 18.37
N ILE A 92 -12.40 -4.18 17.47
CA ILE A 92 -12.92 -5.47 16.94
C ILE A 92 -13.09 -6.48 18.08
N GLY A 93 -12.25 -6.42 19.12
CA GLY A 93 -12.30 -7.30 20.29
C GLY A 93 -13.42 -7.02 21.29
N ASP A 94 -14.02 -5.82 21.25
CA ASP A 94 -15.06 -5.42 22.19
C ASP A 94 -16.33 -6.26 22.06
N ASP A 95 -17.10 -6.39 23.16
CA ASP A 95 -18.42 -7.02 23.16
C ASP A 95 -19.46 -6.28 22.29
N PHE A 96 -19.05 -5.18 21.68
CA PHE A 96 -19.79 -4.47 20.66
C PHE A 96 -20.07 -5.34 19.42
N TYR A 97 -19.14 -6.22 19.07
CA TYR A 97 -19.27 -7.14 17.93
C TYR A 97 -19.53 -8.57 18.40
N THR A 98 -20.48 -9.24 17.74
CA THR A 98 -20.66 -10.69 17.88
C THR A 98 -19.48 -11.45 17.29
N SER A 99 -19.30 -12.71 17.69
CA SER A 99 -18.27 -13.58 17.09
C SER A 99 -18.44 -13.74 15.58
N SER A 100 -19.69 -13.82 15.09
CA SER A 100 -19.96 -13.90 13.64
C SER A 100 -19.58 -12.61 12.91
N GLN A 101 -19.79 -11.44 13.51
CA GLN A 101 -19.39 -10.16 12.93
C GLN A 101 -17.86 -10.03 12.87
N ARG A 102 -17.15 -10.49 13.89
CA ARG A 102 -15.66 -10.53 13.88
C ARG A 102 -15.12 -11.41 12.75
N VAL A 103 -15.74 -12.55 12.49
CA VAL A 103 -15.39 -13.42 11.35
C VAL A 103 -15.62 -12.71 10.02
N LEU A 104 -16.69 -11.93 9.89
CA LEU A 104 -16.95 -11.15 8.67
C LEU A 104 -15.93 -10.03 8.48
N ILE A 105 -15.51 -9.35 9.56
CA ILE A 105 -14.45 -8.34 9.51
C ILE A 105 -13.13 -8.96 9.03
N ASP A 106 -12.72 -10.09 9.61
CA ASP A 106 -11.53 -10.85 9.16
C ASP A 106 -11.62 -11.24 7.68
N ARG A 107 -12.82 -11.69 7.24
CA ARG A 107 -13.05 -12.05 5.84
C ARG A 107 -12.91 -10.86 4.88
N VAL A 108 -13.29 -9.63 5.30
CA VAL A 108 -13.01 -8.42 4.51
C VAL A 108 -11.51 -8.23 4.37
N VAL A 109 -10.76 -8.27 5.47
CA VAL A 109 -9.30 -8.08 5.46
C VAL A 109 -8.60 -9.11 4.57
N ARG A 110 -8.96 -10.40 4.70
CA ARG A 110 -8.45 -11.46 3.81
C ARG A 110 -8.80 -11.20 2.35
N GLY A 111 -9.98 -10.65 2.09
CA GLY A 111 -10.47 -10.43 0.75
C GLY A 111 -9.78 -9.29 0.01
N VAL A 112 -9.16 -8.30 0.70
CA VAL A 112 -8.41 -7.20 0.07
C VAL A 112 -6.91 -7.44 0.02
N MET A 113 -6.40 -8.48 0.67
CA MET A 113 -4.98 -8.79 0.73
C MET A 113 -4.62 -9.98 -0.18
N SER A 114 -3.35 -10.08 -0.56
CA SER A 114 -2.76 -11.34 -1.00
C SER A 114 -2.55 -12.26 0.21
N SER A 115 -2.23 -13.55 -0.02
CA SER A 115 -1.94 -14.46 1.11
C SER A 115 -0.78 -13.95 1.96
N ASP A 116 0.35 -13.58 1.33
CA ASP A 116 1.53 -13.00 2.01
C ASP A 116 1.18 -11.65 2.67
N GLY A 117 0.40 -10.82 1.99
CA GLY A 117 -0.03 -9.53 2.55
C GLY A 117 -0.92 -9.67 3.78
N TYR A 118 -1.81 -10.67 3.80
CA TYR A 118 -2.62 -10.96 4.99
C TYR A 118 -1.73 -11.40 6.16
N ASP A 119 -0.79 -12.30 5.93
CA ASP A 119 0.13 -12.76 6.99
C ASP A 119 0.97 -11.60 7.53
N ARG A 120 1.48 -10.71 6.65
CA ARG A 120 2.20 -9.50 7.05
C ARG A 120 1.34 -8.53 7.87
N VAL A 121 0.11 -8.25 7.47
CA VAL A 121 -0.75 -7.31 8.20
C VAL A 121 -1.17 -7.87 9.56
N MET A 122 -1.42 -9.17 9.68
CA MET A 122 -1.71 -9.80 10.97
C MET A 122 -0.50 -9.76 11.90
N GLN A 123 0.70 -10.05 11.39
CA GLN A 123 1.94 -9.93 12.17
C GLN A 123 2.20 -8.48 12.59
N GLN A 124 1.99 -7.51 11.70
CA GLN A 124 2.12 -6.09 12.00
C GLN A 124 1.17 -5.66 13.12
N MET A 125 -0.09 -6.10 13.08
CA MET A 125 -1.07 -5.80 14.13
C MET A 125 -0.65 -6.35 15.49
N GLU A 126 -0.09 -7.56 15.52
CA GLU A 126 0.41 -8.20 16.73
C GLU A 126 1.61 -7.44 17.31
N ASP A 127 2.60 -7.15 16.47
CA ASP A 127 3.83 -6.47 16.87
C ASP A 127 3.58 -5.03 17.34
N ASP A 128 2.62 -4.35 16.73
CA ASP A 128 2.40 -2.91 16.93
C ASP A 128 1.39 -2.58 18.01
N ASN A 129 0.36 -3.41 18.21
CA ASN A 129 -0.76 -3.03 19.08
C ASN A 129 -1.47 -4.21 19.76
N GLY A 130 -0.88 -5.40 19.82
CA GLY A 130 -1.46 -6.56 20.51
C GLY A 130 -2.53 -7.31 19.70
N GLY A 131 -2.55 -7.14 18.39
CA GLY A 131 -3.30 -7.98 17.48
C GLY A 131 -4.54 -7.33 16.85
N PHE A 132 -5.20 -8.12 16.03
CA PHE A 132 -6.38 -7.72 15.24
C PHE A 132 -7.53 -7.16 16.09
N SER A 133 -7.70 -7.67 17.31
CA SER A 133 -8.76 -7.24 18.24
C SER A 133 -8.70 -5.75 18.62
N GLU A 134 -7.52 -5.14 18.55
CA GLU A 134 -7.26 -3.76 18.96
C GLU A 134 -7.55 -2.71 17.85
N TYR A 135 -7.97 -3.17 16.68
CA TYR A 135 -8.24 -2.31 15.53
C TYR A 135 -9.72 -1.91 15.44
N HIS A 136 -10.02 -0.90 14.65
CA HIS A 136 -11.32 -0.25 14.55
C HIS A 136 -11.85 -0.29 13.12
N ILE A 137 -13.17 -0.35 12.95
CA ILE A 137 -13.77 -0.31 11.62
C ILE A 137 -14.84 0.79 11.51
N ALA A 138 -15.06 1.22 10.27
CA ALA A 138 -16.24 1.98 9.88
C ALA A 138 -16.80 1.46 8.55
N LEU A 139 -18.07 1.73 8.33
CA LEU A 139 -18.77 1.49 7.07
C LEU A 139 -19.33 2.81 6.57
N PHE A 140 -19.09 3.13 5.30
CA PHE A 140 -19.58 4.33 4.65
C PHE A 140 -20.57 3.93 3.55
N GLY A 141 -21.68 4.64 3.43
CA GLY A 141 -22.73 4.27 2.49
C GLY A 141 -23.48 3.01 2.92
N GLN A 142 -23.99 2.27 1.95
CA GLN A 142 -24.78 1.05 2.20
C GLN A 142 -24.24 -0.14 1.41
N PRO A 143 -23.31 -0.91 1.99
CA PRO A 143 -22.79 -2.13 1.34
C PRO A 143 -23.94 -3.07 0.92
N GLY A 144 -23.86 -3.63 -0.28
CA GLY A 144 -24.88 -4.54 -0.84
C GLY A 144 -26.04 -3.85 -1.54
N GLN A 145 -26.18 -2.52 -1.49
CA GLN A 145 -27.21 -1.77 -2.19
C GLN A 145 -26.59 -0.95 -3.33
N SER A 146 -26.46 -1.55 -4.50
CA SER A 146 -25.80 -0.95 -5.68
C SER A 146 -26.55 0.26 -6.28
N GLU A 147 -27.82 0.50 -5.90
CA GLU A 147 -28.66 1.56 -6.48
C GLU A 147 -28.62 2.88 -5.69
N THR A 148 -28.03 2.91 -4.49
CA THR A 148 -28.14 4.05 -3.56
C THR A 148 -26.88 4.87 -3.39
N GLY A 149 -25.87 4.70 -4.24
CA GLY A 149 -24.57 5.35 -4.11
C GLY A 149 -23.48 4.37 -3.65
N GLY A 150 -22.24 4.84 -3.60
CA GLY A 150 -21.08 4.02 -3.23
C GLY A 150 -21.14 3.52 -1.79
N PHE A 151 -20.28 2.55 -1.50
CA PHE A 151 -19.98 2.13 -0.14
C PHE A 151 -18.47 1.98 0.05
N GLU A 152 -18.04 1.98 1.29
CA GLU A 152 -16.65 1.66 1.65
C GLU A 152 -16.62 1.06 3.04
N PHE A 153 -15.81 0.03 3.22
CA PHE A 153 -15.35 -0.47 4.52
C PHE A 153 -13.96 0.10 4.78
N GLU A 154 -13.73 0.67 5.95
CA GLU A 154 -12.40 1.05 6.42
C GLU A 154 -12.06 0.31 7.71
N LEU A 155 -10.78 -0.15 7.79
CA LEU A 155 -10.17 -0.65 9.00
C LEU A 155 -8.97 0.23 9.33
N THR A 156 -8.90 0.70 10.57
CA THR A 156 -7.88 1.62 11.05
C THR A 156 -7.29 1.20 12.37
N GLY A 157 -6.08 1.66 12.63
CA GLY A 157 -5.38 1.46 13.89
C GLY A 157 -3.96 1.97 13.80
N ARG A 158 -3.07 1.41 14.61
CA ARG A 158 -1.67 1.76 14.56
C ARG A 158 -1.06 1.22 13.26
N HIS A 159 -0.43 2.10 12.49
CA HIS A 159 0.24 1.85 11.21
C HIS A 159 -0.66 1.21 10.13
N LEU A 160 -1.99 1.46 10.19
CA LEU A 160 -2.89 0.88 9.19
C LEU A 160 -4.10 1.77 8.88
N THR A 161 -4.38 1.94 7.59
CA THR A 161 -5.68 2.28 7.03
C THR A 161 -5.89 1.39 5.81
N LEU A 162 -6.82 0.44 5.91
CA LEU A 162 -7.18 -0.51 4.86
C LEU A 162 -8.61 -0.25 4.41
N ARG A 163 -8.87 -0.40 3.10
CA ARG A 163 -10.17 -0.06 2.51
C ARG A 163 -10.69 -1.17 1.60
N ALA A 164 -12.01 -1.27 1.49
CA ALA A 164 -12.72 -2.08 0.51
C ALA A 164 -13.96 -1.33 0.04
N ASP A 165 -13.98 -0.88 -1.21
CA ASP A 165 -15.04 -0.01 -1.75
C ASP A 165 -15.79 -0.61 -2.95
N GLY A 166 -15.31 -1.72 -3.49
CA GLY A 166 -15.92 -2.40 -4.65
C GLY A 166 -16.01 -1.53 -5.89
N ASN A 167 -15.03 -0.63 -6.09
CA ASN A 167 -14.98 0.36 -7.16
C ASN A 167 -16.15 1.38 -7.07
N SER A 168 -16.53 1.76 -5.86
CA SER A 168 -17.57 2.77 -5.60
C SER A 168 -17.16 4.16 -6.10
N VAL A 169 -15.84 4.42 -6.24
CA VAL A 169 -15.29 5.64 -6.83
C VAL A 169 -14.50 5.28 -8.09
N ASP A 170 -15.16 5.35 -9.24
CA ASP A 170 -14.51 5.02 -10.52
C ASP A 170 -13.21 5.80 -10.74
N GLY A 171 -12.17 5.06 -11.13
CA GLY A 171 -10.84 5.60 -11.37
C GLY A 171 -10.03 5.93 -10.10
N VAL A 172 -10.42 5.41 -8.95
CA VAL A 172 -9.67 5.51 -7.69
C VAL A 172 -9.43 4.09 -7.16
N ALA A 173 -8.19 3.64 -7.18
CA ALA A 173 -7.84 2.34 -6.65
C ALA A 173 -7.90 2.32 -5.12
N PHE A 174 -8.21 1.16 -4.55
CA PHE A 174 -8.35 0.94 -3.10
C PHE A 174 -9.48 1.75 -2.43
N GLY A 175 -10.31 2.48 -3.17
CA GLY A 175 -11.30 3.40 -2.62
C GLY A 175 -10.71 4.74 -2.14
N GLY A 176 -9.39 4.90 -2.14
CA GLY A 176 -8.70 6.10 -1.69
C GLY A 176 -7.31 5.83 -1.12
N PRO A 177 -6.72 6.81 -0.43
CA PRO A 177 -5.41 6.63 0.19
C PRO A 177 -5.42 5.52 1.23
N ILE A 178 -4.44 4.62 1.15
CA ILE A 178 -4.18 3.57 2.13
C ILE A 178 -2.88 3.84 2.87
N VAL A 179 -2.79 3.34 4.09
CA VAL A 179 -1.62 3.47 4.96
C VAL A 179 -1.27 2.10 5.51
N TYR A 180 0.01 1.81 5.57
CA TYR A 180 0.56 0.63 6.25
C TYR A 180 1.91 0.98 6.87
N GLY A 181 2.37 0.15 7.78
CA GLY A 181 3.66 0.37 8.43
C GLY A 181 4.04 -0.78 9.35
N HIS A 182 5.11 -0.61 10.12
CA HIS A 182 5.56 -1.59 11.11
C HIS A 182 6.47 -0.92 12.13
N GLY A 183 6.14 -1.00 13.40
CA GLY A 183 6.78 -0.28 14.51
C GLY A 183 8.16 -0.79 14.92
N ILE A 184 8.69 -1.82 14.28
CA ILE A 184 10.02 -2.36 14.57
C ILE A 184 11.12 -1.44 14.07
N SER A 185 12.07 -1.08 14.95
CA SER A 185 13.15 -0.15 14.62
C SER A 185 14.33 -0.79 13.87
N ASP A 186 14.50 -2.11 13.96
CA ASP A 186 15.53 -2.82 13.20
C ASP A 186 15.06 -2.99 11.74
N PRO A 187 15.68 -2.29 10.76
CA PRO A 187 15.22 -2.33 9.37
C PRO A 187 15.10 -3.75 8.80
N LYS A 188 16.04 -4.64 9.16
CA LYS A 188 16.09 -6.02 8.65
C LYS A 188 14.98 -6.92 9.19
N LYS A 189 14.33 -6.52 10.28
CA LYS A 189 13.19 -7.22 10.88
C LYS A 189 11.85 -6.62 10.48
N GLN A 190 11.87 -5.50 9.76
CA GLN A 190 10.64 -4.86 9.27
C GLN A 190 9.99 -5.71 8.18
N LEU A 191 8.68 -5.85 8.25
CA LEU A 191 7.88 -6.64 7.30
C LEU A 191 7.90 -6.07 5.86
N TYR A 192 8.31 -4.80 5.71
CA TYR A 192 8.36 -4.09 4.43
C TYR A 192 9.78 -3.66 4.04
N TYR A 193 10.81 -4.32 4.58
CA TYR A 193 12.21 -4.01 4.25
C TYR A 193 12.54 -4.25 2.78
N ASP A 194 11.84 -5.16 2.13
CA ASP A 194 11.92 -5.39 0.68
C ASP A 194 11.61 -4.13 -0.14
N GLN A 195 10.76 -3.23 0.34
CA GLN A 195 10.46 -1.94 -0.30
C GLN A 195 11.63 -0.96 -0.18
N THR A 196 12.29 -0.91 0.98
CA THR A 196 13.55 -0.17 1.16
C THR A 196 14.60 -0.67 0.18
N GLN A 197 14.81 -1.98 0.11
CA GLN A 197 15.80 -2.59 -0.79
C GLN A 197 15.49 -2.31 -2.26
N ALA A 198 14.22 -2.38 -2.67
CA ALA A 198 13.82 -2.09 -4.04
C ALA A 198 14.10 -0.64 -4.44
N ALA A 199 13.80 0.33 -3.57
CA ALA A 199 14.10 1.74 -3.79
C ALA A 199 15.61 2.02 -3.83
N ASP A 200 16.36 1.44 -2.91
CA ASP A 200 17.83 1.52 -2.88
C ASP A 200 18.48 1.00 -4.16
N MET A 201 17.95 -0.07 -4.74
CA MET A 201 18.45 -0.58 -6.02
C MET A 201 18.23 0.41 -7.16
N VAL A 202 17.12 1.15 -7.16
CA VAL A 202 16.93 2.25 -8.13
C VAL A 202 18.02 3.29 -7.94
N PHE A 203 18.22 3.80 -6.72
CA PHE A 203 19.23 4.84 -6.45
C PHE A 203 20.64 4.39 -6.82
N LYS A 204 21.05 3.18 -6.43
CA LYS A 204 22.35 2.59 -6.74
C LYS A 204 22.59 2.37 -8.25
N SER A 205 21.54 2.37 -9.06
CA SER A 205 21.65 2.26 -10.52
C SER A 205 21.85 3.60 -11.23
N LEU A 206 21.66 4.72 -10.53
CA LEU A 206 21.75 6.07 -11.09
C LEU A 206 23.21 6.45 -11.35
N ASP A 207 23.45 7.19 -12.43
CA ASP A 207 24.71 7.90 -12.61
C ASP A 207 24.78 9.15 -11.71
N ALA A 208 25.92 9.80 -11.65
CA ALA A 208 26.16 10.93 -10.75
C ALA A 208 25.18 12.11 -10.99
N LYS A 209 24.84 12.41 -12.26
CA LYS A 209 23.90 13.47 -12.62
C LYS A 209 22.47 13.10 -12.23
N GLN A 210 22.08 11.87 -12.49
CA GLN A 210 20.79 11.32 -12.11
C GLN A 210 20.62 11.27 -10.59
N ALA A 211 21.66 10.85 -9.86
CA ALA A 211 21.66 10.79 -8.39
C ALA A 211 21.44 12.19 -7.78
N VAL A 212 22.12 13.22 -8.31
CA VAL A 212 21.88 14.62 -7.87
C VAL A 212 20.45 15.04 -8.13
N ALA A 213 19.87 14.75 -9.30
CA ALA A 213 18.49 15.09 -9.61
C ALA A 213 17.47 14.34 -8.75
N ALA A 214 17.78 13.11 -8.32
CA ALA A 214 16.92 12.29 -7.47
C ALA A 214 17.01 12.68 -5.98
N SER A 215 18.12 13.32 -5.55
CA SER A 215 18.37 13.68 -4.15
C SER A 215 17.70 15.03 -3.82
N ILE A 216 16.73 15.00 -2.92
CA ILE A 216 15.96 16.17 -2.48
C ILE A 216 16.29 16.45 -1.00
N GLY A 217 16.40 17.73 -0.62
CA GLY A 217 16.81 18.11 0.74
C GLY A 217 15.82 17.67 1.80
N THR A 218 14.59 18.17 1.75
CA THR A 218 13.60 17.99 2.82
C THR A 218 12.37 17.28 2.27
N GLU A 219 11.91 16.27 3.01
CA GLU A 219 10.70 15.53 2.72
C GLU A 219 9.43 16.35 3.02
N PRO A 220 8.34 16.14 2.27
CA PRO A 220 7.03 16.66 2.62
C PRO A 220 6.48 15.93 3.85
N LYS A 221 5.44 16.50 4.47
CA LYS A 221 4.68 15.75 5.49
C LYS A 221 4.22 14.42 4.93
N GLU A 222 4.36 13.34 5.69
CA GLU A 222 3.99 11.98 5.25
C GLU A 222 2.52 11.86 4.82
N THR A 223 1.63 12.65 5.42
CA THR A 223 0.20 12.72 5.04
C THR A 223 -0.08 13.55 3.79
N ALA A 224 0.93 14.20 3.20
CA ALA A 224 0.78 14.99 1.97
C ALA A 224 0.81 14.09 0.74
N VAL A 225 -0.16 13.19 0.62
CA VAL A 225 -0.27 12.20 -0.46
C VAL A 225 -1.48 12.43 -1.36
N LEU A 226 -2.03 13.64 -1.40
CA LEU A 226 -3.04 13.99 -2.37
C LEU A 226 -2.44 14.06 -3.78
N LEU A 227 -3.20 13.59 -4.75
CA LEU A 227 -2.82 13.59 -6.15
C LEU A 227 -2.83 15.03 -6.70
N ALA A 228 -1.72 15.46 -7.28
CA ALA A 228 -1.60 16.79 -7.90
C ALA A 228 -2.10 16.82 -9.37
N GLY A 229 -2.46 15.67 -9.93
CA GLY A 229 -2.95 15.56 -11.29
C GLY A 229 -1.91 15.93 -12.37
N LYS A 230 -2.36 16.15 -13.60
CA LYS A 230 -1.46 16.41 -14.74
C LYS A 230 -0.74 17.76 -14.66
N SER A 231 -1.26 18.71 -13.91
CA SER A 231 -0.66 20.03 -13.70
C SER A 231 0.29 20.09 -12.52
N GLY A 232 0.46 18.99 -11.78
CA GLY A 232 1.35 18.90 -10.64
C GLY A 232 2.82 19.03 -11.00
N THR A 233 3.60 19.55 -10.05
CA THR A 233 5.07 19.53 -10.09
C THR A 233 5.55 18.45 -9.14
N PHE A 234 6.41 17.58 -9.62
CA PHE A 234 6.88 16.41 -8.87
C PHE A 234 8.39 16.51 -8.63
N PRO A 235 8.86 16.40 -7.38
CA PRO A 235 10.29 16.43 -7.07
C PRO A 235 11.01 15.16 -7.51
N GLY A 236 12.34 15.26 -7.61
CA GLY A 236 13.20 14.13 -7.96
C GLY A 236 13.39 13.92 -9.46
N ILE A 237 13.96 12.78 -9.81
CA ILE A 237 14.26 12.44 -11.20
C ILE A 237 13.05 11.84 -11.91
N ARG A 238 12.76 12.33 -13.11
CA ARG A 238 11.68 11.79 -13.93
C ARG A 238 12.04 10.40 -14.47
N VAL A 239 11.20 9.42 -14.22
CA VAL A 239 11.44 8.02 -14.62
C VAL A 239 11.56 7.89 -16.15
N GLY A 240 10.89 8.75 -16.92
CA GLY A 240 11.01 8.80 -18.38
C GLY A 240 12.41 9.17 -18.90
N GLU A 241 13.26 9.80 -18.06
CA GLU A 241 14.65 10.18 -18.37
C GLU A 241 15.66 9.08 -18.02
N LEU A 242 15.22 8.05 -17.32
CA LEU A 242 16.03 6.90 -16.93
C LEU A 242 16.20 5.92 -18.10
N SER A 243 17.27 5.14 -18.08
CA SER A 243 17.47 4.02 -19.00
C SER A 243 16.35 2.97 -18.84
N LYS A 244 16.18 2.13 -19.85
CA LYS A 244 15.15 1.06 -19.78
C LYS A 244 15.37 0.11 -18.61
N ASP A 245 16.61 -0.17 -18.24
CA ASP A 245 16.90 -1.07 -17.12
C ASP A 245 16.63 -0.39 -15.77
N GLN A 246 16.93 0.90 -15.63
CA GLN A 246 16.54 1.69 -14.46
C GLN A 246 15.00 1.81 -14.35
N GLN A 247 14.28 2.02 -15.47
CA GLN A 247 12.81 2.02 -15.48
C GLN A 247 12.22 0.67 -15.03
N LYS A 248 12.87 -0.46 -15.34
CA LYS A 248 12.46 -1.78 -14.84
C LYS A 248 12.62 -1.89 -13.31
N LEU A 249 13.68 -1.30 -12.73
CA LEU A 249 13.86 -1.26 -11.28
C LEU A 249 12.75 -0.45 -10.60
N VAL A 250 12.38 0.71 -11.16
CA VAL A 250 11.25 1.49 -10.66
C VAL A 250 9.94 0.68 -10.75
N LEU A 251 9.72 -0.03 -11.87
CA LEU A 251 8.53 -0.89 -12.00
C LEU A 251 8.54 -2.03 -10.97
N ALA A 252 9.71 -2.62 -10.69
CA ALA A 252 9.86 -3.63 -9.63
C ALA A 252 9.53 -3.04 -8.25
N THR A 253 9.95 -1.80 -7.95
CA THR A 253 9.57 -1.10 -6.72
C THR A 253 8.05 -0.94 -6.61
N ILE A 254 7.38 -0.52 -7.70
CA ILE A 254 5.90 -0.44 -7.74
C ILE A 254 5.27 -1.80 -7.46
N GLN A 255 5.79 -2.87 -8.07
CA GLN A 255 5.30 -4.23 -7.85
C GLN A 255 5.47 -4.68 -6.40
N THR A 256 6.61 -4.35 -5.76
CA THR A 256 6.86 -4.65 -4.35
C THR A 256 5.89 -3.90 -3.43
N VAL A 257 5.60 -2.62 -3.71
CA VAL A 257 4.58 -1.83 -2.98
C VAL A 257 3.19 -2.44 -3.10
N LEU A 258 2.84 -2.96 -4.27
CA LEU A 258 1.52 -3.53 -4.55
C LEU A 258 1.38 -5.02 -4.14
N ALA A 259 2.48 -5.73 -3.91
CA ALA A 259 2.49 -7.17 -3.64
C ALA A 259 1.58 -7.63 -2.48
N PRO A 260 1.41 -6.85 -1.38
CA PRO A 260 0.53 -7.24 -0.28
C PRO A 260 -0.96 -7.28 -0.63
N TYR A 261 -1.39 -6.70 -1.74
CA TYR A 261 -2.82 -6.53 -2.05
C TYR A 261 -3.34 -7.58 -3.03
N ARG A 262 -4.66 -7.78 -3.05
CA ARG A 262 -5.34 -8.69 -3.98
C ARG A 262 -5.11 -8.28 -5.44
N LYS A 263 -5.19 -9.25 -6.33
CA LYS A 263 -4.90 -9.05 -7.76
C LYS A 263 -5.81 -8.03 -8.44
N GLU A 264 -7.05 -7.90 -8.01
CA GLU A 264 -8.04 -6.96 -8.53
C GLU A 264 -7.60 -5.51 -8.28
N ASP A 265 -7.25 -5.15 -7.04
CA ASP A 265 -6.76 -3.82 -6.67
C ASP A 265 -5.41 -3.50 -7.35
N VAL A 266 -4.51 -4.48 -7.43
CA VAL A 266 -3.24 -4.34 -8.17
C VAL A 266 -3.48 -4.02 -9.64
N LYS A 267 -4.41 -4.74 -10.30
CA LYS A 267 -4.74 -4.48 -11.70
C LYS A 267 -5.37 -3.10 -11.90
N GLU A 268 -6.26 -2.70 -10.98
CA GLU A 268 -6.87 -1.38 -11.02
C GLU A 268 -5.83 -0.28 -10.86
N ALA A 269 -4.94 -0.37 -9.86
CA ALA A 269 -3.86 0.58 -9.64
C ALA A 269 -2.95 0.72 -10.86
N LEU A 270 -2.58 -0.39 -11.49
CA LEU A 270 -1.78 -0.38 -12.72
C LEU A 270 -2.54 0.18 -13.92
N LYS A 271 -3.86 -0.04 -14.03
CA LYS A 271 -4.72 0.57 -15.04
C LYS A 271 -4.78 2.09 -14.88
N VAL A 272 -4.96 2.57 -13.65
CA VAL A 272 -4.98 4.01 -13.31
C VAL A 272 -3.62 4.64 -13.61
N LEU A 273 -2.52 4.01 -13.21
CA LEU A 273 -1.17 4.45 -13.55
C LEU A 273 -0.98 4.57 -15.07
N LYS A 274 -1.42 3.57 -15.83
CA LYS A 274 -1.37 3.59 -17.31
C LYS A 274 -2.19 4.75 -17.89
N ALA A 275 -3.39 5.01 -17.38
CA ALA A 275 -4.24 6.11 -17.80
C ALA A 275 -3.61 7.49 -17.50
N GLY A 276 -2.80 7.59 -16.46
CA GLY A 276 -1.97 8.76 -16.12
C GLY A 276 -0.74 8.98 -17.02
N GLY A 277 -0.48 8.08 -17.97
CA GLY A 277 0.70 8.11 -18.86
C GLY A 277 1.77 7.09 -18.53
N GLY A 278 1.52 6.23 -17.55
CA GLY A 278 2.39 5.11 -17.16
C GLY A 278 3.60 5.52 -16.32
N VAL A 279 4.47 4.55 -16.05
CA VAL A 279 5.64 4.71 -15.16
C VAL A 279 6.56 5.88 -15.56
N LYS A 280 6.64 6.20 -16.84
CA LYS A 280 7.50 7.28 -17.37
C LYS A 280 7.06 8.69 -16.94
N THR A 281 5.83 8.86 -16.48
CA THR A 281 5.31 10.14 -15.98
C THR A 281 5.57 10.35 -14.49
N LEU A 282 6.08 9.34 -13.81
CA LEU A 282 6.45 9.41 -12.41
C LEU A 282 7.82 10.08 -12.23
N ASN A 283 7.99 10.70 -11.07
CA ASN A 283 9.27 11.15 -10.55
C ASN A 283 9.62 10.35 -9.29
N MET A 284 10.90 10.04 -9.09
CA MET A 284 11.39 9.38 -7.89
C MET A 284 12.34 10.31 -7.14
N ALA A 285 12.06 10.53 -5.86
CA ALA A 285 12.80 11.38 -4.96
C ALA A 285 13.29 10.59 -3.74
N PHE A 286 14.51 10.90 -3.31
CA PHE A 286 15.16 10.38 -2.10
C PHE A 286 15.53 11.58 -1.23
N TYR A 287 15.18 11.56 0.06
CA TYR A 287 15.22 12.74 0.93
C TYR A 287 16.42 12.70 1.87
N THR A 288 17.39 13.58 1.63
CA THR A 288 18.69 13.59 2.34
C THR A 288 18.57 14.06 3.80
N ALA A 289 17.63 14.94 4.12
CA ALA A 289 17.43 15.40 5.50
C ALA A 289 16.82 14.31 6.40
N ALA A 290 16.19 13.31 5.83
CA ALA A 290 15.55 12.21 6.53
C ALA A 290 16.37 10.90 6.49
N ASP A 291 17.57 10.91 5.91
CA ASP A 291 18.53 9.79 5.94
C ASP A 291 19.28 9.79 7.29
N LEU A 292 18.79 8.98 8.23
CA LEU A 292 19.13 9.09 9.65
C LEU A 292 20.48 8.46 10.01
N ALA A 293 20.90 7.41 9.32
CA ALA A 293 22.05 6.61 9.74
C ALA A 293 23.31 6.88 8.91
N ASN A 294 23.20 7.61 7.80
CA ASN A 294 24.28 7.78 6.81
C ASN A 294 24.95 6.45 6.40
N ASP A 295 24.11 5.40 6.34
CA ASP A 295 24.53 4.00 6.10
C ASP A 295 24.41 3.59 4.63
N LYS A 296 24.06 4.54 3.74
CA LYS A 296 23.81 4.33 2.31
C LYS A 296 22.53 3.53 2.01
N ILE A 297 21.60 3.51 2.95
CA ILE A 297 20.23 3.00 2.79
C ILE A 297 19.30 4.19 2.90
N TRP A 298 18.48 4.41 1.89
CA TRP A 298 17.55 5.54 1.90
C TRP A 298 16.36 5.28 2.82
N ASP A 299 16.27 6.03 3.90
CA ASP A 299 15.20 5.93 4.88
C ASP A 299 13.88 6.49 4.37
N VAL A 300 13.91 7.56 3.59
CA VAL A 300 12.70 8.17 3.04
C VAL A 300 12.82 8.37 1.54
N TRP A 301 11.84 7.82 0.83
CA TRP A 301 11.70 8.01 -0.61
C TRP A 301 10.24 8.23 -1.01
N ARG A 302 10.03 8.82 -2.17
CA ARG A 302 8.71 9.05 -2.75
C ARG A 302 8.74 8.78 -4.25
N LEU A 303 7.71 8.11 -4.73
CA LEU A 303 7.42 7.92 -6.15
C LEU A 303 6.10 8.61 -6.44
N GLU A 304 6.10 9.62 -7.32
CA GLU A 304 4.97 10.51 -7.48
C GLU A 304 4.76 10.91 -8.94
N GLY A 305 3.50 11.10 -9.32
CA GLY A 305 3.11 11.56 -10.64
C GLY A 305 1.63 11.92 -10.73
N PRO A 306 1.09 12.12 -11.94
CA PRO A 306 -0.27 12.62 -12.13
C PRO A 306 -1.37 11.82 -11.43
N THR A 307 -1.19 10.51 -11.29
CA THR A 307 -2.21 9.57 -10.78
C THR A 307 -1.67 8.63 -9.72
N TRP A 308 -0.51 8.93 -9.17
CA TRP A 308 0.20 8.05 -8.24
C TRP A 308 0.97 8.86 -7.21
N VAL A 309 0.82 8.53 -5.95
CA VAL A 309 1.72 8.95 -4.87
C VAL A 309 2.01 7.74 -3.98
N SER A 310 3.28 7.39 -3.86
CA SER A 310 3.79 6.41 -2.89
C SER A 310 4.85 7.10 -2.05
N TYR A 311 4.57 7.31 -0.78
CA TYR A 311 5.52 7.80 0.23
C TYR A 311 5.92 6.63 1.12
N PHE A 312 7.19 6.48 1.36
CA PHE A 312 7.73 5.44 2.24
C PHE A 312 8.81 6.02 3.15
N ARG A 313 8.69 5.73 4.44
CA ARG A 313 9.71 5.97 5.44
C ARG A 313 10.08 4.63 6.10
N GLY A 314 11.34 4.20 5.97
CA GLY A 314 11.85 2.94 6.52
C GLY A 314 12.43 3.06 7.94
N ALA A 315 12.95 4.24 8.31
CA ALA A 315 13.52 4.49 9.64
C ALA A 315 12.90 5.74 10.29
N PRO A 316 12.78 5.82 11.63
CA PRO A 316 13.15 4.80 12.63
C PRO A 316 12.23 3.56 12.65
N HIS A 317 11.12 3.57 11.92
CA HIS A 317 10.21 2.46 11.67
C HIS A 317 9.35 2.78 10.44
N VAL A 318 8.70 1.78 9.86
CA VAL A 318 7.98 1.93 8.61
C VAL A 318 6.69 2.72 8.78
N HIS A 319 6.57 3.81 8.00
CA HIS A 319 5.31 4.44 7.63
C HIS A 319 5.23 4.52 6.11
N ALA A 320 4.20 3.95 5.52
CA ALA A 320 3.99 3.97 4.08
C ALA A 320 2.57 4.42 3.73
N TYR A 321 2.47 5.24 2.71
CA TYR A 321 1.23 5.81 2.21
C TYR A 321 1.15 5.58 0.71
N LEU A 322 0.03 5.12 0.23
CA LEU A 322 -0.21 4.92 -1.19
C LEU A 322 -1.54 5.55 -1.59
N ASN A 323 -1.52 6.41 -2.59
CA ASN A 323 -2.71 6.98 -3.21
C ASN A 323 -2.61 6.84 -4.73
N VAL A 324 -3.60 6.19 -5.34
CA VAL A 324 -3.63 5.92 -6.79
C VAL A 324 -5.01 6.24 -7.32
N GLY A 325 -5.11 7.25 -8.18
CA GLY A 325 -6.40 7.69 -8.70
C GLY A 325 -6.29 8.68 -9.85
N LEU A 326 -7.37 8.81 -10.61
CA LEU A 326 -7.54 9.88 -11.59
C LEU A 326 -8.01 11.19 -10.94
N LYS A 327 -8.44 11.12 -9.69
CA LYS A 327 -8.93 12.21 -8.84
C LYS A 327 -8.69 11.87 -7.37
N ASN A 328 -8.76 12.87 -6.50
CA ASN A 328 -8.82 12.66 -5.06
C ASN A 328 -10.27 12.30 -4.62
N VAL A 329 -10.41 11.61 -3.50
CA VAL A 329 -11.68 11.27 -2.85
C VAL A 329 -12.03 12.23 -1.73
#